data_63ccfa59040fcb765feaf34c53876b05
#
_entry.id   63ccfa59040fcb765feaf34c53876b05
#
_cell.length_a   1.000
_cell.length_b   1.000
_cell.length_c   1.000
_cell.angle_alpha   90.00
_cell.angle_beta   90.00
_cell.angle_gamma   90.00
#
_symmetry.space_group_name_H-M   'P 1'
#
loop_
_entity.id
_entity.type
_entity.pdbx_description
1 polymer ?
#
loop_
_entity_poly.entity_id
_entity_poly.type
_entity_poly.pdbx_seq_one_letter_code
_entity_poly.pdbx_strand_id
1 'polypeptide(L)'
;LALLTLLAAYVLSLLPQAVSGQQSGWLKDFLSRLTGWEWNEVLLRKLTHLGEYTLIGLFAGAALIQLDWRLSDAARLWGMGFLAAFLDETIQIFSGRGPAILDVWIDVAGVLIGSCLVMLFSLMRLRRTTL
;
A
#
# COMPACT_ATOMS: atom_id res chain seq x y z
N LEU A 1 -7.35 -11.81 0.96
CA LEU A 1 -6.14 -11.18 1.50
C LEU A 1 -6.13 -9.69 1.18
N ALA A 2 -6.23 -9.25 -0.10
CA ALA A 2 -6.23 -7.82 -0.47
C ALA A 2 -7.29 -6.99 0.29
N LEU A 3 -8.51 -7.52 0.45
CA LEU A 3 -9.57 -6.86 1.20
C LEU A 3 -9.24 -6.76 2.70
N LEU A 4 -8.59 -7.77 3.26
CA LEU A 4 -8.18 -7.77 4.67
C LEU A 4 -7.04 -6.75 4.92
N THR A 5 -6.08 -6.66 4.02
CA THR A 5 -5.01 -5.65 4.11
C THR A 5 -5.56 -4.24 3.96
N LEU A 6 -6.51 -4.01 3.03
CA LEU A 6 -7.17 -2.72 2.88
C LEU A 6 -7.98 -2.34 4.12
N LEU A 7 -8.72 -3.28 4.69
CA LEU A 7 -9.46 -3.06 5.92
C LEU A 7 -8.53 -2.73 7.09
N ALA A 8 -7.41 -3.43 7.21
CA ALA A 8 -6.39 -3.13 8.22
C ALA A 8 -5.81 -1.72 8.05
N ALA A 9 -5.47 -1.31 6.83
CA ALA A 9 -5.00 0.04 6.54
C ALA A 9 -6.03 1.09 6.99
N TYR A 10 -7.31 0.91 6.66
CA TYR A 10 -8.38 1.84 7.07
C TYR A 10 -8.58 1.88 8.59
N VAL A 11 -8.48 0.74 9.28
CA VAL A 11 -8.55 0.70 10.76
C VAL A 11 -7.37 1.47 11.37
N LEU A 12 -6.17 1.32 10.82
CA LEU A 12 -4.99 2.07 11.26
C LEU A 12 -5.14 3.57 11.00
N SER A 13 -5.76 3.96 9.88
CA SER A 13 -6.03 5.36 9.54
C SER A 13 -7.08 6.01 10.42
N LEU A 14 -8.00 5.24 11.01
CA LEU A 14 -8.96 5.72 11.99
C LEU A 14 -8.35 5.98 13.38
N LEU A 15 -7.15 5.48 13.65
CA LEU A 15 -6.52 5.68 14.95
C LEU A 15 -6.18 7.17 15.17
N PRO A 16 -6.46 7.71 16.35
CA PRO A 16 -6.11 9.09 16.70
C PRO A 16 -4.60 9.35 16.51
N GLN A 17 -4.26 10.58 16.15
CA GLN A 17 -2.87 10.99 15.91
C GLN A 17 -1.93 10.63 17.08
N ALA A 18 -2.41 10.74 18.31
CA ALA A 18 -1.62 10.39 19.51
C ALA A 18 -1.21 8.91 19.52
N VAL A 19 -2.13 7.99 19.16
CA VAL A 19 -1.87 6.55 19.14
C VAL A 19 -0.96 6.20 17.96
N SER A 20 -1.23 6.78 16.80
CA SER A 20 -0.41 6.61 15.61
C SER A 20 1.01 7.15 15.79
N GLY A 21 1.17 8.28 16.50
CA GLY A 21 2.48 8.84 16.83
C GLY A 21 3.29 7.92 17.76
N GLN A 22 2.65 7.25 18.73
CA GLN A 22 3.31 6.27 19.58
C GLN A 22 3.78 5.04 18.79
N GLN A 23 2.97 4.55 17.86
CA GLN A 23 3.34 3.42 16.99
C GLN A 23 4.51 3.78 16.07
N SER A 24 4.47 4.98 15.47
CA SER A 24 5.56 5.49 14.63
C SER A 24 6.84 5.68 15.43
N GLY A 25 6.74 6.19 16.67
CA GLY A 25 7.86 6.34 17.59
C GLY A 25 8.52 5.01 17.94
N TRP A 26 7.71 4.01 18.32
CA TRP A 26 8.23 2.67 18.62
C TRP A 26 8.93 2.04 17.41
N LEU A 27 8.33 2.12 16.24
CA LEU A 27 8.91 1.60 14.99
C LEU A 27 10.21 2.31 14.63
N LYS A 28 10.23 3.64 14.79
CA LYS A 28 11.43 4.46 14.61
C LYS A 28 12.57 4.00 15.54
N ASP A 29 12.28 3.87 16.84
CA ASP A 29 13.27 3.45 17.83
C ASP A 29 13.79 2.04 17.55
N PHE A 30 12.91 1.13 17.18
CA PHE A 30 13.26 -0.24 16.80
C PHE A 30 14.19 -0.26 15.57
N LEU A 31 13.82 0.44 14.51
CA LEU A 31 14.62 0.51 13.28
C LEU A 31 15.94 1.25 13.51
N SER A 32 15.94 2.32 14.31
CA SER A 32 17.17 3.05 14.63
C SER A 32 18.16 2.18 15.41
N ARG A 33 17.67 1.35 16.35
CA ARG A 33 18.51 0.38 17.06
C ARG A 33 19.05 -0.72 16.13
N LEU A 34 18.29 -1.13 15.15
CA LEU A 34 18.65 -2.23 14.25
C LEU A 34 19.62 -1.79 13.16
N THR A 35 19.46 -0.56 12.64
CA THR A 35 20.22 -0.03 11.51
C THR A 35 21.35 0.93 11.93
N GLY A 36 21.30 1.46 13.15
CA GLY A 36 22.19 2.53 13.60
C GLY A 36 21.92 3.90 12.98
N TRP A 37 20.79 4.05 12.25
CA TRP A 37 20.38 5.29 11.57
C TRP A 37 19.23 5.97 12.31
N GLU A 38 19.28 7.32 12.35
CA GLU A 38 18.14 8.12 12.82
C GLU A 38 17.09 8.26 11.71
N TRP A 39 15.97 7.54 11.86
CA TRP A 39 14.87 7.59 10.91
C TRP A 39 14.00 8.83 11.12
N ASN A 40 13.66 9.50 10.04
CA ASN A 40 12.66 10.58 10.05
C ASN A 40 11.24 9.97 10.12
N GLU A 41 10.43 10.44 11.07
CA GLU A 41 9.06 9.94 11.28
C GLU A 41 8.17 10.13 10.05
N VAL A 42 8.33 11.26 9.34
CA VAL A 42 7.57 11.54 8.11
C VAL A 42 7.95 10.53 7.01
N LEU A 43 9.24 10.26 6.85
CA LEU A 43 9.72 9.28 5.88
C LEU A 43 9.22 7.87 6.23
N LEU A 44 9.29 7.50 7.51
CA LEU A 44 8.85 6.20 7.97
C LEU A 44 7.35 6.00 7.72
N ARG A 45 6.52 7.01 8.02
CA ARG A 45 5.09 6.97 7.71
C ARG A 45 4.84 6.75 6.22
N LYS A 46 5.53 7.48 5.35
CA LYS A 46 5.41 7.33 3.90
C LYS A 46 5.81 5.94 3.40
N LEU A 47 6.87 5.38 3.96
CA LEU A 47 7.31 4.01 3.63
C LEU A 47 6.30 2.96 4.12
N THR A 48 5.67 3.18 5.26
CA THR A 48 4.60 2.30 5.76
C THR A 48 3.41 2.31 4.81
N HIS A 49 2.89 3.48 4.42
CA HIS A 49 1.82 3.62 3.42
C HIS A 49 2.18 2.93 2.11
N LEU A 50 3.37 3.21 1.57
CA LEU A 50 3.85 2.56 0.35
C LEU A 50 3.87 1.02 0.50
N GLY A 51 4.34 0.50 1.63
CA GLY A 51 4.40 -0.93 1.92
C GLY A 51 3.00 -1.56 2.01
N GLU A 52 2.09 -0.97 2.77
CA GLU A 52 0.71 -1.44 2.94
C GLU A 52 -0.02 -1.51 1.59
N TYR A 53 0.04 -0.45 0.80
CA TYR A 53 -0.60 -0.40 -0.51
C TYR A 53 0.12 -1.28 -1.56
N THR A 54 1.43 -1.52 -1.42
CA THR A 54 2.13 -2.51 -2.22
C THR A 54 1.61 -3.93 -1.93
N LEU A 55 1.38 -4.28 -0.68
CA LEU A 55 0.77 -5.56 -0.30
C LEU A 55 -0.65 -5.69 -0.86
N ILE A 56 -1.47 -4.64 -0.79
CA ILE A 56 -2.80 -4.62 -1.40
C ILE A 56 -2.68 -4.90 -2.92
N GLY A 57 -1.78 -4.22 -3.60
CA GLY A 57 -1.52 -4.40 -5.03
C GLY A 57 -1.03 -5.82 -5.37
N LEU A 58 -0.13 -6.40 -4.57
CA LEU A 58 0.34 -7.78 -4.72
C LEU A 58 -0.82 -8.78 -4.62
N PHE A 59 -1.64 -8.70 -3.58
CA PHE A 59 -2.74 -9.63 -3.38
C PHE A 59 -3.86 -9.45 -4.41
N ALA A 60 -4.19 -8.22 -4.77
CA ALA A 60 -5.20 -7.94 -5.78
C ALA A 60 -4.71 -8.36 -7.18
N GLY A 61 -3.47 -8.09 -7.52
CA GLY A 61 -2.84 -8.56 -8.76
C GLY A 61 -2.78 -10.09 -8.84
N ALA A 62 -2.44 -10.77 -7.74
CA ALA A 62 -2.42 -12.22 -7.67
C ALA A 62 -3.82 -12.83 -7.86
N ALA A 63 -4.86 -12.19 -7.31
CA ALA A 63 -6.24 -12.61 -7.54
C ALA A 63 -6.64 -12.41 -9.02
N LEU A 64 -6.25 -11.29 -9.61
CA LEU A 64 -6.57 -10.96 -11.00
C LEU A 64 -5.96 -11.96 -12.00
N ILE A 65 -4.72 -12.41 -11.77
CA ILE A 65 -4.04 -13.39 -12.62
C ILE A 65 -4.79 -14.72 -12.69
N GLN A 66 -5.52 -15.09 -11.63
CA GLN A 66 -6.31 -16.33 -11.62
C GLN A 66 -7.58 -16.26 -12.46
N LEU A 67 -7.94 -15.08 -12.99
CA LEU A 67 -9.21 -14.80 -13.67
C LEU A 67 -9.04 -14.52 -15.19
N ASP A 68 -7.97 -14.99 -15.83
CA ASP A 68 -7.71 -14.70 -17.26
C ASP A 68 -7.85 -13.21 -17.60
N TRP A 69 -7.16 -12.38 -16.85
CA TRP A 69 -7.28 -10.92 -16.86
C TRP A 69 -6.94 -10.26 -18.21
N ARG A 70 -7.60 -9.14 -18.48
CA ARG A 70 -7.33 -8.24 -19.61
C ARG A 70 -6.74 -6.92 -19.09
N LEU A 71 -6.18 -6.13 -19.97
CA LEU A 71 -5.67 -4.80 -19.63
C LEU A 71 -6.76 -3.89 -19.00
N SER A 72 -8.02 -4.06 -19.44
CA SER A 72 -9.16 -3.37 -18.84
C SER A 72 -9.38 -3.71 -17.36
N ASP A 73 -9.07 -4.93 -16.97
CA ASP A 73 -9.23 -5.37 -15.59
C ASP A 73 -8.09 -4.85 -14.69
N ALA A 74 -6.88 -4.77 -15.24
CA ALA A 74 -5.78 -4.06 -14.60
C ALA A 74 -6.09 -2.57 -14.41
N ALA A 75 -6.64 -1.91 -15.42
CA ALA A 75 -7.05 -0.50 -15.32
C ALA A 75 -8.15 -0.29 -14.27
N ARG A 76 -9.12 -1.21 -14.15
CA ARG A 76 -10.13 -1.18 -13.07
C ARG A 76 -9.50 -1.36 -11.70
N LEU A 77 -8.56 -2.31 -11.55
CA LEU A 77 -7.83 -2.50 -10.30
C LEU A 77 -7.10 -1.23 -9.87
N TRP A 78 -6.42 -0.56 -10.79
CA TRP A 78 -5.72 0.69 -10.50
C TRP A 78 -6.67 1.84 -10.16
N GLY A 79 -7.80 1.94 -10.83
CA GLY A 79 -8.87 2.90 -10.49
C GLY A 79 -9.45 2.65 -9.09
N MET A 80 -9.68 1.38 -8.74
CA MET A 80 -10.11 1.01 -7.39
C MET A 80 -9.02 1.30 -6.34
N GLY A 81 -7.76 1.07 -6.67
CA GLY A 81 -6.61 1.43 -5.83
C GLY A 81 -6.53 2.94 -5.58
N PHE A 82 -6.74 3.75 -6.61
CA PHE A 82 -6.82 5.21 -6.47
C PHE A 82 -7.97 5.63 -5.57
N LEU A 83 -9.16 5.05 -5.76
CA LEU A 83 -10.32 5.33 -4.92
C LEU A 83 -10.07 4.94 -3.46
N ALA A 84 -9.45 3.78 -3.23
CA ALA A 84 -9.08 3.32 -1.90
C ALA A 84 -8.10 4.27 -1.21
N ALA A 85 -7.06 4.72 -1.91
CA ALA A 85 -6.08 5.68 -1.41
C ALA A 85 -6.73 7.04 -1.08
N PHE A 86 -7.63 7.51 -1.95
CA PHE A 86 -8.37 8.75 -1.71
C PHE A 86 -9.30 8.65 -0.49
N LEU A 87 -9.97 7.50 -0.31
CA LEU A 87 -10.81 7.25 0.87
C LEU A 87 -9.99 7.18 2.14
N ASP A 88 -8.82 6.54 2.11
CA ASP A 88 -7.92 6.47 3.27
C ASP A 88 -7.52 7.86 3.74
N GLU A 89 -7.08 8.71 2.84
CA GLU A 89 -6.70 10.08 3.16
C GLU A 89 -7.90 10.93 3.63
N THR A 90 -9.09 10.65 3.10
CA THR A 90 -10.33 11.27 3.57
C THR A 90 -10.65 10.86 5.00
N ILE A 91 -10.46 9.59 5.36
CA ILE A 91 -10.61 9.08 6.72
C ILE A 91 -9.64 9.77 7.68
N GLN A 92 -8.41 10.03 7.25
CA GLN A 92 -7.40 10.73 8.05
C GLN A 92 -7.81 12.15 8.44
N ILE A 93 -8.62 12.83 7.64
CA ILE A 93 -9.19 14.14 8.01
C ILE A 93 -10.01 14.03 9.31
N PHE A 94 -10.82 12.99 9.43
CA PHE A 94 -11.69 12.77 10.60
C PHE A 94 -10.92 12.28 11.83
N SER A 95 -9.77 11.65 11.65
CA SER A 95 -8.91 11.20 12.76
C SER A 95 -7.96 12.29 13.29
N GLY A 96 -8.06 13.53 12.76
CA GLY A 96 -7.22 14.67 13.15
C GLY A 96 -5.78 14.56 12.65
N ARG A 97 -5.50 13.66 11.71
CA ARG A 97 -4.25 13.58 10.97
C ARG A 97 -4.30 14.61 9.83
N GLY A 98 -3.23 15.32 9.60
CA GLY A 98 -3.15 16.25 8.47
C GLY A 98 -3.16 15.48 7.15
N PRO A 99 -4.23 15.58 6.32
CA PRO A 99 -4.25 14.91 5.03
C PRO A 99 -3.18 15.48 4.12
N ALA A 100 -2.54 14.63 3.34
CA ALA A 100 -1.54 15.04 2.37
C ALA A 100 -1.82 14.43 1.01
N ILE A 101 -2.13 15.26 0.03
CA ILE A 101 -2.34 14.81 -1.37
C ILE A 101 -1.18 13.93 -1.85
N LEU A 102 0.03 14.17 -1.36
CA LEU A 102 1.19 13.37 -1.69
C LEU A 102 1.06 11.92 -1.19
N ASP A 103 0.40 11.70 -0.05
CA ASP A 103 0.24 10.36 0.53
C ASP A 103 -0.72 9.53 -0.35
N VAL A 104 -1.76 10.13 -0.95
CA VAL A 104 -2.59 9.48 -1.98
C VAL A 104 -1.75 8.96 -3.15
N TRP A 105 -0.79 9.74 -3.63
CA TRP A 105 0.07 9.31 -4.74
C TRP A 105 1.06 8.21 -4.34
N ILE A 106 1.52 8.21 -3.11
CA ILE A 106 2.37 7.15 -2.56
C ILE A 106 1.59 5.84 -2.48
N ASP A 107 0.35 5.89 -2.01
CA ASP A 107 -0.54 4.73 -1.91
C ASP A 107 -0.86 4.16 -3.30
N VAL A 108 -1.21 5.02 -4.25
CA VAL A 108 -1.43 4.63 -5.65
C VAL A 108 -0.17 3.99 -6.24
N ALA A 109 1.00 4.58 -6.00
CA ALA A 109 2.27 4.00 -6.46
C ALA A 109 2.49 2.61 -5.84
N GLY A 110 2.14 2.41 -4.57
CA GLY A 110 2.17 1.10 -3.92
C GLY A 110 1.32 0.07 -4.65
N VAL A 111 0.05 0.38 -4.93
CA VAL A 111 -0.84 -0.53 -5.68
C VAL A 111 -0.29 -0.86 -7.05
N LEU A 112 0.23 0.13 -7.78
CA LEU A 112 0.83 -0.08 -9.10
C LEU A 112 2.05 -1.00 -9.01
N ILE A 113 2.99 -0.72 -8.10
CA ILE A 113 4.20 -1.53 -7.90
C ILE A 113 3.80 -2.97 -7.59
N GLY A 114 2.95 -3.20 -6.60
CA GLY A 114 2.56 -4.54 -6.17
C GLY A 114 1.88 -5.33 -7.29
N SER A 115 0.88 -4.76 -7.96
CA SER A 115 0.15 -5.43 -9.04
C SER A 115 1.04 -5.69 -10.26
N CYS A 116 1.85 -4.71 -10.67
CA CYS A 116 2.77 -4.86 -11.81
C CYS A 116 3.82 -5.94 -11.56
N LEU A 117 4.37 -6.06 -10.35
CA LEU A 117 5.32 -7.12 -10.00
C LEU A 117 4.73 -8.51 -10.22
N VAL A 118 3.50 -8.73 -9.76
CA VAL A 118 2.83 -10.03 -9.92
C VAL A 118 2.48 -10.32 -11.36
N MET A 119 1.96 -9.32 -12.09
CA MET A 119 1.64 -9.44 -13.52
C MET A 119 2.89 -9.76 -14.34
N LEU A 120 4.00 -9.06 -14.10
CA LEU A 120 5.26 -9.31 -14.78
C LEU A 120 5.78 -10.72 -14.50
N PHE A 121 5.73 -11.16 -13.24
CA PHE A 121 6.14 -12.51 -12.87
C PHE A 121 5.29 -13.59 -13.56
N SER A 122 3.98 -13.37 -13.68
CA SER A 122 3.08 -14.26 -14.41
C SER A 122 3.45 -14.38 -15.89
N LEU A 123 3.71 -13.24 -16.55
CA LEU A 123 4.12 -13.21 -17.96
C LEU A 123 5.47 -13.93 -18.21
N MET A 124 6.41 -13.76 -17.27
CA MET A 124 7.70 -14.48 -17.36
C MET A 124 7.55 -16.00 -17.20
N ARG A 125 6.62 -16.46 -16.36
CA ARG A 125 6.32 -17.90 -16.22
C ARG A 125 5.73 -18.48 -17.50
N LEU A 126 4.74 -17.79 -18.09
CA LEU A 126 4.11 -18.25 -19.33
C LEU A 126 5.13 -18.41 -20.47
N ARG A 127 6.07 -17.49 -20.61
CA ARG A 127 7.13 -17.58 -21.63
C ARG A 127 8.07 -18.77 -21.44
N ARG A 128 8.30 -19.22 -20.19
CA ARG A 128 9.16 -20.39 -19.92
C ARG A 128 8.48 -21.74 -20.19
N THR A 129 7.15 -21.79 -20.23
CA THR A 129 6.40 -23.01 -20.50
C THR A 129 6.10 -23.22 -21.99
N THR A 130 6.37 -22.21 -22.82
CA THR A 130 6.17 -22.23 -24.30
C THR A 130 7.46 -22.44 -25.09
N LEU A 131 8.61 -22.58 -24.41
CA LEU A 131 9.92 -22.95 -24.97
C LEU A 131 10.31 -24.36 -24.53
#